data_2257fca572a3fa4f5a3a38bdf8b78e4e
#
_entry.id   2257fca572a3fa4f5a3a38bdf8b78e4e
#
_cell.length_a   1.000
_cell.length_b   1.000
_cell.length_c   1.000
_cell.angle_alpha   90.00
_cell.angle_beta   90.00
_cell.angle_gamma   90.00
#
_symmetry.space_group_name_H-M   'P 1'
#
loop_
_entity.id
_entity.type
_entity.pdbx_description
1 polymer ?
#
loop_
_entity_poly.entity_id
_entity_poly.type
_entity_poly.pdbx_seq_one_letter_code
_entity_poly.pdbx_strand_id
1 'polypeptide(L)'
;MNAFDQLTNAQTHAQEITGSRFGWFGGSDAKMLLDVYLKRRTFATMSNTQRNRFDVLMGWQPTPSSFETPATRGGHYFEDYMQDKIKSLQNAITGTLEREKVLRGDLYHYFGTMAHADYTIGGNVFELKYIYNTPTDKVAQRYECQLQWYYMLGAEAVVLVHGEGCAEPFQCFRVHEWYVPRDEDMIGALREACEWADFVIDEAVQMRQNSQTMF
;
A
#
# COMPACT_ATOMS: atom_id res chain seq x y z
N MET A 1 23.14 14.75 14.21
CA MET A 1 22.10 14.15 13.35
C MET A 1 22.42 12.68 13.32
N ASN A 2 21.53 11.84 13.85
CA ASN A 2 21.77 10.40 13.83
C ASN A 2 21.47 9.81 12.43
N ALA A 3 21.87 8.55 12.19
CA ALA A 3 21.67 7.93 10.87
C ALA A 3 20.19 7.86 10.46
N PHE A 4 19.28 7.80 11.43
CA PHE A 4 17.83 7.82 11.23
C PHE A 4 17.33 9.18 10.72
N ASP A 5 17.82 10.30 11.32
CA ASP A 5 17.47 11.66 10.86
C ASP A 5 17.97 11.91 9.44
N GLN A 6 19.16 11.39 9.10
CA GLN A 6 19.69 11.45 7.73
C GLN A 6 18.86 10.63 6.76
N LEU A 7 18.44 9.43 7.17
CA LEU A 7 17.58 8.56 6.37
C LEU A 7 16.20 9.21 6.16
N THR A 8 15.59 9.75 7.20
CA THR A 8 14.28 10.42 7.15
C THR A 8 14.31 11.65 6.25
N ASN A 9 15.36 12.47 6.34
CA ASN A 9 15.54 13.64 5.48
C ASN A 9 15.80 13.24 4.02
N ALA A 10 16.63 12.22 3.77
CA ALA A 10 16.88 11.70 2.43
C ALA A 10 15.61 11.06 1.84
N GLN A 11 14.81 10.36 2.64
CA GLN A 11 13.53 9.77 2.24
C GLN A 11 12.51 10.85 1.86
N THR A 12 12.36 11.90 2.66
CA THR A 12 11.43 13.00 2.37
C THR A 12 11.84 13.70 1.08
N HIS A 13 13.12 14.00 0.92
CA HIS A 13 13.63 14.65 -0.29
C HIS A 13 13.55 13.77 -1.54
N ALA A 14 13.82 12.47 -1.42
CA ALA A 14 13.67 11.52 -2.52
C ALA A 14 12.21 11.34 -2.97
N GLN A 15 11.26 11.36 -2.03
CA GLN A 15 9.82 11.32 -2.34
C GLN A 15 9.34 12.56 -3.08
N GLU A 16 9.81 13.74 -2.69
CA GLU A 16 9.47 15.00 -3.35
C GLU A 16 9.98 15.05 -4.80
N ILE A 17 11.14 14.45 -5.07
CA ILE A 17 11.79 14.50 -6.39
C ILE A 17 11.38 13.33 -7.29
N THR A 18 11.17 12.13 -6.73
CA THR A 18 11.06 10.89 -7.53
C THR A 18 9.71 10.20 -7.45
N GLY A 19 8.82 10.60 -6.54
CA GLY A 19 7.58 9.85 -6.24
C GLY A 19 7.85 8.43 -5.74
N SER A 20 9.09 8.11 -5.35
CA SER A 20 9.51 6.77 -4.99
C SER A 20 8.98 6.36 -3.62
N ARG A 21 8.62 5.09 -3.47
CA ARG A 21 8.26 4.47 -2.18
C ARG A 21 9.50 4.06 -1.36
N PHE A 22 10.63 4.71 -1.59
CA PHE A 22 11.85 4.50 -0.82
C PHE A 22 11.60 4.79 0.66
N GLY A 23 11.93 3.84 1.52
CA GLY A 23 11.71 3.95 2.96
C GLY A 23 10.26 3.83 3.43
N TRP A 24 9.32 3.39 2.56
CA TRP A 24 7.92 3.26 2.92
C TRP A 24 7.30 1.96 2.43
N PHE A 25 6.64 1.23 3.32
CA PHE A 25 5.69 0.19 2.93
C PHE A 25 4.30 0.79 2.74
N GLY A 26 3.64 0.40 1.66
CA GLY A 26 2.30 0.84 1.31
C GLY A 26 1.25 -0.25 1.47
N GLY A 27 -0.03 0.11 1.38
CA GLY A 27 -1.14 -0.84 1.46
C GLY A 27 -1.02 -2.00 0.45
N SER A 28 -0.43 -1.78 -0.71
CA SER A 28 -0.14 -2.85 -1.68
C SER A 28 0.90 -3.86 -1.21
N ASP A 29 1.72 -3.52 -0.21
CA ASP A 29 2.73 -4.39 0.38
C ASP A 29 2.17 -5.22 1.55
N ALA A 30 1.00 -4.86 2.10
CA ALA A 30 0.42 -5.44 3.32
C ALA A 30 0.33 -6.97 3.28
N LYS A 31 -0.15 -7.54 2.18
CA LYS A 31 -0.25 -9.01 2.01
C LYS A 31 1.12 -9.66 1.99
N MET A 32 2.11 -9.04 1.36
CA MET A 32 3.47 -9.55 1.31
C MET A 32 4.12 -9.53 2.71
N LEU A 33 3.97 -8.43 3.45
CA LEU A 33 4.48 -8.30 4.81
C LEU A 33 3.87 -9.37 5.73
N LEU A 34 2.56 -9.56 5.66
CA LEU A 34 1.87 -10.59 6.42
C LEU A 34 2.37 -11.99 6.07
N ASP A 35 2.62 -12.30 4.80
CA ASP A 35 3.18 -13.59 4.37
C ASP A 35 4.60 -13.80 4.93
N VAL A 36 5.44 -12.78 4.92
CA VAL A 36 6.79 -12.81 5.49
C VAL A 36 6.73 -13.08 7.00
N TYR A 37 5.85 -12.39 7.71
CA TYR A 37 5.65 -12.56 9.14
C TYR A 37 5.11 -13.94 9.50
N LEU A 38 3.99 -14.36 8.93
CA LEU A 38 3.35 -15.64 9.26
C LEU A 38 4.24 -16.86 8.97
N LYS A 39 5.08 -16.76 7.94
CA LYS A 39 6.05 -17.80 7.60
C LYS A 39 7.41 -17.65 8.30
N ARG A 40 7.54 -16.65 9.18
CA ARG A 40 8.80 -16.32 9.88
C ARG A 40 10.01 -16.30 8.94
N ARG A 41 9.83 -15.68 7.76
CA ARG A 41 10.91 -15.56 6.78
C ARG A 41 11.94 -14.55 7.24
N THR A 42 13.21 -14.93 7.10
CA THR A 42 14.36 -14.04 7.20
C THR A 42 14.69 -13.47 5.82
N PHE A 43 15.58 -12.48 5.73
CA PHE A 43 16.02 -11.94 4.44
C PHE A 43 16.58 -13.03 3.51
N ALA A 44 17.31 -14.02 4.06
CA ALA A 44 17.87 -15.14 3.31
C ALA A 44 16.81 -16.12 2.78
N THR A 45 15.67 -16.26 3.47
CA THR A 45 14.61 -17.23 3.12
C THR A 45 13.43 -16.62 2.35
N MET A 46 13.46 -15.31 2.10
CA MET A 46 12.47 -14.64 1.27
C MET A 46 12.53 -15.09 -0.19
N SER A 47 11.39 -15.05 -0.88
CA SER A 47 11.35 -15.16 -2.34
C SER A 47 12.07 -13.97 -2.97
N ASN A 48 12.54 -14.13 -4.22
CA ASN A 48 13.19 -13.04 -4.95
C ASN A 48 12.30 -11.77 -5.05
N THR A 49 11.00 -11.93 -5.26
CA THR A 49 10.05 -10.80 -5.32
C THR A 49 10.00 -10.05 -3.99
N GLN A 50 9.91 -10.79 -2.86
CA GLN A 50 9.91 -10.18 -1.53
C GLN A 50 11.23 -9.46 -1.27
N ARG A 51 12.35 -10.13 -1.51
CA ARG A 51 13.70 -9.57 -1.32
C ARG A 51 13.89 -8.30 -2.14
N ASN A 52 13.55 -8.33 -3.43
CA ASN A 52 13.64 -7.15 -4.29
C ASN A 52 12.83 -5.97 -3.75
N ARG A 53 11.65 -6.22 -3.16
CA ARG A 53 10.85 -5.14 -2.56
C ARG A 53 11.53 -4.52 -1.33
N PHE A 54 12.16 -5.34 -0.49
CA PHE A 54 12.97 -4.87 0.63
C PHE A 54 14.22 -4.14 0.15
N ASP A 55 14.92 -4.63 -0.88
CA ASP A 55 16.07 -3.96 -1.49
C ASP A 55 15.71 -2.58 -2.04
N VAL A 56 14.56 -2.43 -2.70
CA VAL A 56 14.05 -1.13 -3.18
C VAL A 56 13.72 -0.21 -2.01
N LEU A 57 13.05 -0.73 -0.98
CA LEU A 57 12.72 0.05 0.22
C LEU A 57 13.98 0.61 0.89
N MET A 58 15.04 -0.18 0.96
CA MET A 58 16.32 0.21 1.56
C MET A 58 17.22 1.02 0.60
N GLY A 59 16.78 1.31 -0.61
CA GLY A 59 17.60 1.99 -1.63
C GLY A 59 18.77 1.17 -2.14
N TRP A 60 18.76 -0.13 -1.92
CA TRP A 60 19.80 -1.04 -2.42
C TRP A 60 19.59 -1.44 -3.85
N GLN A 61 18.39 -1.27 -4.36
CA GLN A 61 18.03 -1.38 -5.78
C GLN A 61 17.17 -0.18 -6.19
N PRO A 62 17.25 0.25 -7.45
CA PRO A 62 16.38 1.30 -7.95
C PRO A 62 14.93 0.84 -7.97
N THR A 63 14.00 1.78 -7.75
CA THR A 63 12.58 1.51 -7.98
C THR A 63 12.38 1.11 -9.44
N PRO A 64 11.74 -0.04 -9.73
CA PRO A 64 11.44 -0.43 -11.10
C PRO A 64 10.63 0.67 -11.79
N SER A 65 10.97 0.97 -13.06
CA SER A 65 10.17 1.88 -13.87
C SER A 65 8.73 1.36 -13.95
N SER A 66 7.75 2.22 -13.63
CA SER A 66 6.34 1.87 -13.79
C SER A 66 6.02 1.81 -15.28
N PHE A 67 5.73 0.61 -15.78
CA PHE A 67 5.12 0.47 -17.09
C PHE A 67 3.60 0.58 -16.94
N GLU A 68 2.97 1.39 -17.78
CA GLU A 68 1.53 1.45 -17.85
C GLU A 68 0.98 0.13 -18.39
N THR A 69 0.33 -0.63 -17.53
CA THR A 69 -0.31 -1.90 -17.91
C THR A 69 -1.79 -1.68 -18.24
N PRO A 70 -2.46 -2.61 -18.96
CA PRO A 70 -3.91 -2.55 -19.13
C PRO A 70 -4.66 -2.43 -17.78
N ALA A 71 -4.17 -3.06 -16.73
CA ALA A 71 -4.76 -2.96 -15.40
C ALA A 71 -4.63 -1.54 -14.83
N THR A 72 -3.48 -0.89 -15.00
CA THR A 72 -3.27 0.50 -14.56
C THR A 72 -4.19 1.46 -15.33
N ARG A 73 -4.26 1.31 -16.67
CA ARG A 73 -5.18 2.12 -17.50
C ARG A 73 -6.64 1.92 -17.09
N GLY A 74 -7.04 0.68 -16.81
CA GLY A 74 -8.39 0.37 -16.31
C GLY A 74 -8.68 1.02 -14.96
N GLY A 75 -7.69 1.08 -14.06
CA GLY A 75 -7.79 1.81 -12.79
C GLY A 75 -8.08 3.29 -13.01
N HIS A 76 -7.26 3.98 -13.80
CA HIS A 76 -7.46 5.41 -14.13
C HIS A 76 -8.80 5.69 -14.79
N TYR A 77 -9.20 4.83 -15.76
CA TYR A 77 -10.53 4.91 -16.36
C TYR A 77 -11.64 4.87 -15.29
N PHE A 78 -11.54 3.96 -14.33
CA PHE A 78 -12.57 3.79 -13.32
C PHE A 78 -12.57 4.93 -12.30
N GLU A 79 -11.42 5.45 -11.93
CA GLU A 79 -11.30 6.63 -11.08
C GLU A 79 -12.02 7.84 -11.71
N ASP A 80 -11.78 8.10 -13.00
CA ASP A 80 -12.45 9.18 -13.73
C ASP A 80 -13.96 8.92 -13.86
N TYR A 81 -14.36 7.68 -14.14
CA TYR A 81 -15.77 7.28 -14.20
C TYR A 81 -16.50 7.50 -12.87
N MET A 82 -15.83 7.27 -11.74
CA MET A 82 -16.41 7.41 -10.40
C MET A 82 -16.36 8.83 -9.85
N GLN A 83 -15.59 9.73 -10.44
CA GLN A 83 -15.32 11.06 -9.89
C GLN A 83 -16.58 11.84 -9.51
N ASP A 84 -17.57 11.90 -10.38
CA ASP A 84 -18.79 12.68 -10.11
C ASP A 84 -19.70 11.99 -9.09
N LYS A 85 -19.70 10.67 -9.05
CA LYS A 85 -20.43 9.90 -8.02
C LYS A 85 -19.84 10.11 -6.63
N ILE A 86 -18.52 10.05 -6.51
CA ILE A 86 -17.82 10.30 -5.24
C ILE A 86 -18.03 11.75 -4.79
N LYS A 87 -17.97 12.73 -5.69
CA LYS A 87 -18.30 14.13 -5.39
C LYS A 87 -19.72 14.30 -4.84
N SER A 88 -20.69 13.57 -5.36
CA SER A 88 -22.07 13.65 -4.86
C SER A 88 -22.21 13.15 -3.42
N LEU A 89 -21.38 12.21 -2.98
CA LEU A 89 -21.37 11.72 -1.60
C LEU A 89 -20.89 12.79 -0.60
N GLN A 90 -20.11 13.76 -1.02
CA GLN A 90 -19.65 14.85 -0.15
C GLN A 90 -20.80 15.64 0.48
N ASN A 91 -21.97 15.69 -0.16
CA ASN A 91 -23.15 16.34 0.39
C ASN A 91 -23.81 15.52 1.53
N ALA A 92 -23.54 14.21 1.59
CA ALA A 92 -24.12 13.30 2.57
C ALA A 92 -23.14 12.92 3.70
N ILE A 93 -21.84 13.09 3.48
CA ILE A 93 -20.78 12.74 4.43
C ILE A 93 -20.07 14.02 4.87
N THR A 94 -19.97 14.20 6.19
CA THR A 94 -19.24 15.37 6.73
C THR A 94 -17.74 15.23 6.48
N GLY A 95 -17.15 16.25 5.88
CA GLY A 95 -15.70 16.31 5.65
C GLY A 95 -15.32 16.88 4.29
N THR A 96 -14.04 17.07 4.09
CA THR A 96 -13.47 17.52 2.81
C THR A 96 -13.20 16.31 1.94
N LEU A 97 -13.59 16.40 0.67
CA LEU A 97 -13.22 15.44 -0.36
C LEU A 97 -11.76 15.71 -0.80
N GLU A 98 -10.93 14.69 -0.68
CA GLU A 98 -9.54 14.72 -1.16
C GLU A 98 -9.32 13.52 -2.08
N ARG A 99 -8.64 13.73 -3.22
CA ARG A 99 -8.21 12.68 -4.14
C ARG A 99 -6.75 12.35 -3.88
N GLU A 100 -6.37 11.08 -4.03
CA GLU A 100 -4.99 10.58 -3.86
C GLU A 100 -4.36 11.02 -2.52
N LYS A 101 -5.17 11.02 -1.46
CA LYS A 101 -4.68 11.39 -0.14
C LYS A 101 -3.66 10.41 0.37
N VAL A 102 -2.52 10.95 0.81
CA VAL A 102 -1.49 10.16 1.48
C VAL A 102 -1.84 10.04 2.96
N LEU A 103 -2.14 8.82 3.40
CA LEU A 103 -2.24 8.47 4.81
C LEU A 103 -0.87 8.00 5.28
N ARG A 104 -0.46 8.44 6.46
CA ARG A 104 0.81 8.04 7.09
C ARG A 104 0.53 7.46 8.45
N GLY A 105 1.20 6.36 8.76
CA GLY A 105 1.10 5.67 10.05
C GLY A 105 2.43 5.66 10.78
N ASP A 106 2.69 4.57 11.49
CA ASP A 106 3.83 4.41 12.36
C ASP A 106 5.17 4.46 11.62
N LEU A 107 6.18 5.00 12.30
CA LEU A 107 7.58 4.94 11.89
C LEU A 107 8.28 3.82 12.65
N TYR A 108 8.97 2.95 11.93
CA TYR A 108 9.86 1.92 12.44
C TYR A 108 11.31 2.36 12.31
N HIS A 109 12.25 1.54 12.73
CA HIS A 109 13.66 1.92 12.70
C HIS A 109 14.17 2.18 11.27
N TYR A 110 13.74 1.37 10.31
CA TYR A 110 14.22 1.44 8.93
C TYR A 110 13.20 1.97 7.93
N PHE A 111 11.93 2.07 8.28
CA PHE A 111 10.88 2.50 7.35
C PHE A 111 9.67 3.11 8.06
N GLY A 112 8.81 3.72 7.28
CA GLY A 112 7.48 4.15 7.71
C GLY A 112 6.37 3.38 6.98
N THR A 113 5.16 3.51 7.51
CA THR A 113 3.95 2.95 6.89
C THR A 113 3.12 4.05 6.24
N MET A 114 2.60 3.81 5.04
CA MET A 114 1.78 4.76 4.32
C MET A 114 0.74 4.08 3.43
N ALA A 115 -0.23 4.83 2.95
CA ALA A 115 -1.08 4.45 1.83
C ALA A 115 -1.51 5.66 1.02
N HIS A 116 -1.75 5.46 -0.27
CA HIS A 116 -2.45 6.41 -1.13
C HIS A 116 -3.90 5.93 -1.22
N ALA A 117 -4.82 6.71 -0.66
CA ALA A 117 -6.25 6.47 -0.79
C ALA A 117 -6.73 7.12 -2.09
N ASP A 118 -7.47 6.40 -2.92
CA ASP A 118 -7.99 6.95 -4.17
C ASP A 118 -8.86 8.19 -3.89
N TYR A 119 -9.76 8.10 -2.89
CA TYR A 119 -10.51 9.22 -2.37
C TYR A 119 -10.69 9.12 -0.85
N THR A 120 -10.79 10.28 -0.19
CA THR A 120 -11.26 10.38 1.19
C THR A 120 -12.32 11.46 1.33
N ILE A 121 -13.28 11.24 2.25
CA ILE A 121 -14.21 12.27 2.73
C ILE A 121 -14.19 12.20 4.26
N GLY A 122 -13.60 13.22 4.89
CA GLY A 122 -13.32 13.17 6.32
C GLY A 122 -12.37 12.02 6.66
N GLY A 123 -12.72 11.20 7.65
CA GLY A 123 -11.96 9.99 8.03
C GLY A 123 -12.26 8.74 7.20
N ASN A 124 -13.18 8.85 6.22
CA ASN A 124 -13.60 7.70 5.42
C ASN A 124 -12.73 7.56 4.18
N VAL A 125 -12.27 6.34 3.89
CA VAL A 125 -11.48 5.97 2.71
C VAL A 125 -12.38 5.27 1.69
N PHE A 126 -12.28 5.68 0.44
CA PHE A 126 -12.90 5.02 -0.71
C PHE A 126 -11.78 4.49 -1.59
N GLU A 127 -11.65 3.17 -1.61
CA GLU A 127 -10.68 2.46 -2.46
C GLU A 127 -11.38 1.96 -3.72
N LEU A 128 -10.89 2.35 -4.88
CA LEU A 128 -11.48 2.05 -6.16
C LEU A 128 -10.74 0.90 -6.87
N LYS A 129 -11.47 -0.10 -7.34
CA LYS A 129 -10.89 -1.20 -8.12
C LYS A 129 -11.69 -1.46 -9.38
N TYR A 130 -11.04 -1.43 -10.54
CA TYR A 130 -11.63 -1.85 -11.79
C TYR A 130 -11.16 -3.27 -12.13
N ILE A 131 -12.09 -4.19 -12.26
CA ILE A 131 -11.77 -5.61 -12.40
C ILE A 131 -12.61 -6.23 -13.49
N TYR A 132 -11.97 -6.93 -14.41
CA TYR A 132 -12.60 -7.61 -15.54
C TYR A 132 -12.35 -9.12 -15.58
N ASN A 133 -11.55 -9.66 -14.65
CA ASN A 133 -11.15 -11.08 -14.65
C ASN A 133 -11.19 -11.76 -13.27
N THR A 134 -11.82 -11.13 -12.30
CA THR A 134 -11.97 -11.71 -10.95
C THR A 134 -13.45 -11.76 -10.62
N PRO A 135 -13.97 -12.90 -10.13
CA PRO A 135 -15.35 -12.99 -9.65
C PRO A 135 -15.63 -11.93 -8.57
N THR A 136 -16.77 -11.24 -8.72
CA THR A 136 -17.16 -10.11 -7.86
C THR A 136 -17.16 -10.46 -6.38
N ASP A 137 -17.62 -11.64 -6.01
CA ASP A 137 -17.66 -12.16 -4.63
C ASP A 137 -16.27 -12.34 -4.00
N LYS A 138 -15.20 -12.41 -4.80
CA LYS A 138 -13.82 -12.60 -4.33
C LYS A 138 -12.99 -11.32 -4.31
N VAL A 139 -13.55 -10.19 -4.75
CA VAL A 139 -12.79 -8.94 -4.85
C VAL A 139 -12.38 -8.44 -3.46
N ALA A 140 -13.31 -8.36 -2.52
CA ALA A 140 -13.01 -7.92 -1.17
C ALA A 140 -11.93 -8.79 -0.51
N GLN A 141 -12.03 -10.11 -0.62
CA GLN A 141 -11.04 -11.05 -0.10
C GLN A 141 -9.65 -10.87 -0.72
N ARG A 142 -9.60 -10.55 -2.02
CA ARG A 142 -8.33 -10.30 -2.72
C ARG A 142 -7.57 -9.11 -2.17
N TYR A 143 -8.28 -8.07 -1.75
CA TYR A 143 -7.71 -6.81 -1.26
C TYR A 143 -7.78 -6.66 0.26
N GLU A 144 -8.23 -7.67 1.00
CA GLU A 144 -8.48 -7.62 2.44
C GLU A 144 -7.32 -7.00 3.24
N CYS A 145 -6.09 -7.47 3.05
CA CYS A 145 -4.93 -6.92 3.75
C CYS A 145 -4.73 -5.42 3.45
N GLN A 146 -4.92 -4.99 2.19
CA GLN A 146 -4.82 -3.59 1.81
C GLN A 146 -5.93 -2.75 2.46
N LEU A 147 -7.14 -3.28 2.54
CA LEU A 147 -8.28 -2.59 3.13
C LEU A 147 -8.13 -2.45 4.65
N GLN A 148 -7.62 -3.48 5.33
CA GLN A 148 -7.31 -3.41 6.76
C GLN A 148 -6.08 -2.53 7.05
N TRP A 149 -5.18 -2.38 6.09
CA TRP A 149 -4.07 -1.44 6.18
C TRP A 149 -4.53 0.01 6.33
N TYR A 150 -5.60 0.43 5.64
CA TYR A 150 -6.19 1.75 5.83
C TYR A 150 -6.69 1.97 7.26
N TYR A 151 -7.33 0.96 7.86
CA TYR A 151 -7.73 1.03 9.27
C TYR A 151 -6.53 1.10 10.21
N MET A 152 -5.45 0.37 9.92
CA MET A 152 -4.21 0.47 10.68
C MET A 152 -3.63 1.89 10.63
N LEU A 153 -3.79 2.61 9.52
CA LEU A 153 -3.36 3.99 9.33
C LEU A 153 -4.35 5.03 9.87
N GLY A 154 -5.41 4.62 10.55
CA GLY A 154 -6.34 5.50 11.24
C GLY A 154 -7.59 5.88 10.44
N ALA A 155 -7.92 5.19 9.35
CA ALA A 155 -9.21 5.38 8.69
C ALA A 155 -10.36 5.07 9.66
N GLU A 156 -11.40 5.91 9.66
CA GLU A 156 -12.62 5.69 10.46
C GLU A 156 -13.52 4.64 9.81
N ALA A 157 -13.59 4.68 8.48
CA ALA A 157 -14.29 3.69 7.68
C ALA A 157 -13.59 3.48 6.34
N VAL A 158 -13.73 2.27 5.79
CA VAL A 158 -13.19 1.90 4.48
C VAL A 158 -14.33 1.35 3.63
N VAL A 159 -14.49 1.92 2.43
CA VAL A 159 -15.45 1.48 1.42
C VAL A 159 -14.66 1.02 0.19
N LEU A 160 -14.82 -0.24 -0.17
CA LEU A 160 -14.31 -0.76 -1.44
C LEU A 160 -15.36 -0.52 -2.52
N VAL A 161 -15.00 0.27 -3.53
CA VAL A 161 -15.83 0.52 -4.70
C VAL A 161 -15.24 -0.24 -5.88
N HIS A 162 -15.99 -1.17 -6.41
CA HIS A 162 -15.52 -2.05 -7.47
C HIS A 162 -16.35 -1.88 -8.75
N GLY A 163 -15.65 -1.57 -9.85
CA GLY A 163 -16.23 -1.57 -11.19
C GLY A 163 -16.06 -2.91 -11.87
N GLU A 164 -17.16 -3.55 -12.24
CA GLU A 164 -17.19 -4.73 -13.10
C GLU A 164 -17.35 -4.31 -14.55
N GLY A 165 -16.46 -4.77 -15.43
CA GLY A 165 -16.49 -4.35 -16.83
C GLY A 165 -15.62 -5.20 -17.74
N CYS A 166 -15.29 -4.67 -18.92
CA CYS A 166 -14.37 -5.28 -19.87
C CYS A 166 -13.08 -4.48 -20.03
N ALA A 167 -12.04 -5.19 -20.48
CA ALA A 167 -10.78 -4.57 -20.91
C ALA A 167 -10.87 -4.24 -22.40
N GLU A 168 -10.46 -3.08 -22.78
CA GLU A 168 -10.30 -2.56 -24.13
C GLU A 168 -11.39 -2.93 -25.16
N PRO A 169 -12.34 -2.02 -25.42
CA PRO A 169 -12.45 -0.70 -24.76
C PRO A 169 -12.96 -0.84 -23.33
N PHE A 170 -12.41 -0.03 -22.42
CA PHE A 170 -12.88 -0.04 -21.04
C PHE A 170 -14.33 0.39 -20.96
N GLN A 171 -15.16 -0.44 -20.37
CA GLN A 171 -16.57 -0.18 -20.16
C GLN A 171 -17.01 -0.77 -18.83
N CYS A 172 -17.43 0.08 -17.90
CA CYS A 172 -17.98 -0.35 -16.62
C CYS A 172 -19.46 -0.68 -16.78
N PHE A 173 -19.84 -1.92 -16.51
CA PHE A 173 -21.23 -2.40 -16.62
C PHE A 173 -21.98 -2.28 -15.31
N ARG A 174 -21.28 -2.45 -14.20
CA ARG A 174 -21.84 -2.44 -12.86
C ARG A 174 -20.84 -1.91 -11.86
N VAL A 175 -21.31 -1.19 -10.86
CA VAL A 175 -20.54 -0.73 -9.71
C VAL A 175 -21.07 -1.43 -8.47
N HIS A 176 -20.17 -1.99 -7.69
CA HIS A 176 -20.44 -2.61 -6.41
C HIS A 176 -19.75 -1.82 -5.30
N GLU A 177 -20.41 -1.69 -4.17
CA GLU A 177 -19.92 -0.99 -3.01
C GLU A 177 -19.98 -1.93 -1.81
N TRP A 178 -18.86 -2.06 -1.11
CA TRP A 178 -18.78 -2.86 0.12
C TRP A 178 -18.24 -2.01 1.26
N TYR A 179 -19.01 -1.93 2.31
CA TYR A 179 -18.52 -1.42 3.56
C TYR A 179 -17.62 -2.49 4.19
N VAL A 180 -16.33 -2.20 4.29
CA VAL A 180 -15.34 -3.15 4.79
C VAL A 180 -15.41 -3.16 6.32
N PRO A 181 -15.74 -4.28 6.98
CA PRO A 181 -15.70 -4.36 8.42
C PRO A 181 -14.26 -4.22 8.91
N ARG A 182 -14.08 -3.50 10.00
CA ARG A 182 -12.78 -3.39 10.67
C ARG A 182 -12.48 -4.71 11.39
N ASP A 183 -11.30 -5.27 11.12
CA ASP A 183 -10.81 -6.52 11.68
C ASP A 183 -9.58 -6.24 12.54
N GLU A 184 -9.77 -6.22 13.87
CA GLU A 184 -8.70 -5.91 14.82
C GLU A 184 -7.62 -7.00 14.85
N ASP A 185 -7.98 -8.26 14.62
CA ASP A 185 -7.01 -9.35 14.57
C ASP A 185 -6.09 -9.22 13.35
N MET A 186 -6.66 -8.91 12.18
CA MET A 186 -5.89 -8.64 10.98
C MET A 186 -5.02 -7.38 11.13
N ILE A 187 -5.55 -6.31 11.73
CA ILE A 187 -4.81 -5.07 11.99
C ILE A 187 -3.65 -5.34 12.95
N GLY A 188 -3.89 -6.12 14.01
CA GLY A 188 -2.85 -6.57 14.92
C GLY A 188 -1.74 -7.35 14.21
N ALA A 189 -2.13 -8.33 13.39
CA ALA A 189 -1.18 -9.13 12.61
C ALA A 189 -0.37 -8.28 11.60
N LEU A 190 -0.96 -7.23 11.02
CA LEU A 190 -0.26 -6.31 10.13
C LEU A 190 0.77 -5.45 10.88
N ARG A 191 0.48 -5.02 12.11
CA ARG A 191 1.47 -4.31 12.96
C ARG A 191 2.64 -5.23 13.32
N GLU A 192 2.34 -6.45 13.77
CA GLU A 192 3.38 -7.45 14.05
C GLU A 192 4.21 -7.80 12.80
N ALA A 193 3.59 -7.79 11.62
CA ALA A 193 4.29 -7.98 10.35
C ALA A 193 5.25 -6.82 10.03
N CYS A 194 4.91 -5.59 10.40
CA CYS A 194 5.81 -4.45 10.29
C CYS A 194 6.98 -4.56 11.27
N GLU A 195 6.73 -4.94 12.54
CA GLU A 195 7.80 -5.17 13.53
C GLU A 195 8.76 -6.29 13.06
N TRP A 196 8.19 -7.37 12.51
CA TRP A 196 9.00 -8.44 11.94
C TRP A 196 9.82 -8.00 10.73
N ALA A 197 9.27 -7.15 9.87
CA ALA A 197 9.99 -6.59 8.72
C ALA A 197 11.17 -5.72 9.17
N ASP A 198 11.00 -4.92 10.23
CA ASP A 198 12.07 -4.10 10.82
C ASP A 198 13.21 -4.97 11.32
N PHE A 199 12.91 -6.04 12.06
CA PHE A 199 13.88 -7.04 12.50
C PHE A 199 14.63 -7.69 11.31
N VAL A 200 13.93 -8.07 10.26
CA VAL A 200 14.55 -8.70 9.07
C VAL A 200 15.46 -7.75 8.32
N ILE A 201 15.12 -6.46 8.29
CA ILE A 201 15.98 -5.42 7.69
C ILE A 201 17.25 -5.24 8.53
N ASP A 202 17.13 -5.21 9.86
CA ASP A 202 18.29 -5.11 10.75
C ASP A 202 19.27 -6.27 10.49
N GLU A 203 18.77 -7.51 10.43
CA GLU A 203 19.57 -8.69 10.09
C GLU A 203 20.29 -8.52 8.73
N ALA A 204 19.59 -8.03 7.72
CA ALA A 204 20.16 -7.83 6.38
C ALA A 204 21.23 -6.73 6.36
N VAL A 205 21.04 -5.64 7.11
CA VAL A 205 22.02 -4.56 7.28
C VAL A 205 23.29 -5.09 7.92
N GLN A 206 23.16 -5.84 9.02
CA GLN A 206 24.29 -6.45 9.72
C GLN A 206 25.08 -7.43 8.83
N MET A 207 24.39 -8.26 8.06
CA MET A 207 25.02 -9.17 7.10
C MET A 207 25.87 -8.42 6.07
N ARG A 208 25.37 -7.29 5.54
CA ARG A 208 26.12 -6.48 4.55
C ARG A 208 27.33 -5.79 5.17
N GLN A 209 27.20 -5.25 6.37
CA GLN A 209 28.32 -4.63 7.09
C GLN A 209 29.46 -5.63 7.35
N ASN A 210 29.11 -6.84 7.82
CA ASN A 210 30.10 -7.90 8.07
C ASN A 210 30.79 -8.36 6.79
N SER A 211 30.10 -8.36 5.63
CA SER A 211 30.68 -8.71 4.35
C SER A 211 31.67 -7.66 3.82
N GLN A 212 31.50 -6.38 4.17
CA GLN A 212 32.39 -5.29 3.77
C GLN A 212 33.64 -5.19 4.65
N THR A 213 33.60 -5.70 5.87
CA THR A 213 34.75 -5.70 6.80
C THR A 213 35.71 -6.86 6.59
N MET A 214 35.37 -7.83 5.74
CA MET A 214 36.24 -8.98 5.45
C MET A 214 37.17 -8.77 4.22
N PHE A 215 37.19 -7.58 3.66
CA PHE A 215 38.10 -7.14 2.57
C PHE A 215 38.82 -5.87 2.96
#